data_6c8a6bcf23d67be7df7e97fde2d20b45
#
_entry.id   6c8a6bcf23d67be7df7e97fde2d20b45
#
_cell.length_a   1.000
_cell.length_b   1.000
_cell.length_c   1.000
_cell.angle_alpha   90.00
_cell.angle_beta   90.00
_cell.angle_gamma   90.00
#
_symmetry.space_group_name_H-M   'P 1'
#
loop_
_entity.id
_entity.type
_entity.pdbx_description
1 polymer ?
#
loop_
_entity_poly.entity_id
_entity_poly.type
_entity_poly.pdbx_seq_one_letter_code
_entity_poly.pdbx_strand_id
1 'polypeptide(L)'
;GHAGHEHGPGGNDGDPSPAETDETGDTEPTPATDNLDLMADPSPGWAARDAALPPLPAVSSSRVHRRTFVVRDVVREVAPGVTQRLWTYGGTAPGPVLHGRVGDRFEITLTNDGSIGHSIDFHAGALAPQRPMRTLAPGQSLTYRFRATRAGVWMYHCSTMPMSAHIANGLFGAVVIEPPHLPRVDRSYLLVQSELYLGNQGGEVDVTKLAAEDPDLVVFNGFANQYDHAPLTARVGERVRVWVLDAGPNRPTSFHVVGGQFDTTYAEGTYLLRRGHGGAQSLGLQAAQGGFVELTFPEPGDYPFVSHLMIDAERGAHGLFRVTP
;
A
#
# COMPACT_ATOMS: atom_id res chain seq x y z
N GLY A 1 32.42 48.78 -57.00
CA GLY A 1 32.07 48.71 -58.42
C GLY A 1 31.05 47.63 -58.65
N HIS A 2 29.92 48.06 -58.98
CA HIS A 2 28.90 47.60 -59.95
C HIS A 2 28.42 46.10 -59.86
N ALA A 3 27.18 45.97 -59.61
CA ALA A 3 25.98 46.03 -60.43
C ALA A 3 25.79 44.74 -61.25
N GLY A 4 24.71 44.07 -61.16
CA GLY A 4 23.41 44.32 -61.63
C GLY A 4 22.81 43.09 -62.21
N HIS A 5 21.51 43.04 -62.06
CA HIS A 5 20.50 42.47 -62.95
C HIS A 5 20.44 40.95 -63.18
N GLU A 6 19.35 40.33 -63.21
CA GLU A 6 17.88 40.53 -63.30
C GLU A 6 17.27 39.21 -63.72
N HIS A 7 16.06 39.02 -63.24
CA HIS A 7 14.90 38.39 -63.85
C HIS A 7 14.87 36.91 -64.21
N GLY A 8 13.89 36.27 -63.62
CA GLY A 8 12.85 35.70 -64.43
C GLY A 8 11.93 34.78 -63.57
N PRO A 9 10.66 34.85 -63.84
CA PRO A 9 9.69 34.15 -63.03
C PRO A 9 9.51 32.73 -63.53
N GLY A 10 9.56 31.79 -62.59
CA GLY A 10 9.13 30.44 -62.82
C GLY A 10 8.16 30.07 -61.75
N GLY A 11 6.89 30.21 -62.05
CA GLY A 11 5.85 29.65 -61.24
C GLY A 11 6.03 28.15 -61.17
N ASN A 12 6.00 27.65 -59.97
CA ASN A 12 5.80 26.23 -59.75
C ASN A 12 4.62 26.11 -58.85
N ASP A 13 3.52 25.68 -59.43
CA ASP A 13 2.35 25.21 -58.74
C ASP A 13 2.75 24.01 -57.89
N GLY A 14 3.10 24.28 -56.64
CA GLY A 14 3.23 23.26 -55.62
C GLY A 14 1.83 22.95 -55.09
N ASP A 15 1.31 21.84 -55.54
CA ASP A 15 0.16 21.17 -54.94
C ASP A 15 0.36 21.11 -53.43
N PRO A 16 -0.56 21.64 -52.60
CA PRO A 16 -0.46 21.44 -51.15
C PRO A 16 -0.74 19.97 -50.87
N SER A 17 0.30 19.26 -50.49
CA SER A 17 0.19 17.96 -49.86
C SER A 17 -0.80 18.10 -48.70
N PRO A 18 -1.79 17.24 -48.56
CA PRO A 18 -2.69 17.31 -47.43
C PRO A 18 -1.84 17.18 -46.17
N ALA A 19 -1.95 18.17 -45.30
CA ALA A 19 -1.40 18.05 -43.94
C ALA A 19 -1.96 16.77 -43.35
N GLU A 20 -1.08 15.84 -43.05
CA GLU A 20 -1.42 14.75 -42.15
C GLU A 20 -1.82 15.42 -40.85
N THR A 21 -3.12 15.49 -40.63
CA THR A 21 -3.63 15.74 -39.30
C THR A 21 -3.17 14.57 -38.46
N ASP A 22 -2.11 14.80 -37.74
CA ASP A 22 -1.71 13.90 -36.67
C ASP A 22 -2.83 13.95 -35.63
N GLU A 23 -3.83 13.08 -35.82
CA GLU A 23 -4.84 12.77 -34.79
C GLU A 23 -4.19 11.91 -33.72
N THR A 24 -3.08 12.34 -33.17
CA THR A 24 -2.77 12.05 -31.79
C THR A 24 -3.75 12.89 -31.00
N GLY A 25 -4.88 12.29 -30.63
CA GLY A 25 -5.83 12.93 -29.77
C GLY A 25 -5.13 13.23 -28.45
N ASP A 26 -4.63 14.46 -28.32
CA ASP A 26 -4.26 15.05 -27.05
C ASP A 26 -5.55 15.15 -26.24
N THR A 27 -5.96 14.02 -25.64
CA THR A 27 -6.89 14.06 -24.51
C THR A 27 -6.12 14.71 -23.38
N GLU A 28 -6.52 15.94 -23.01
CA GLU A 28 -5.98 16.57 -21.81
C GLU A 28 -6.09 15.60 -20.66
N PRO A 29 -5.05 15.49 -19.79
CA PRO A 29 -5.09 14.61 -18.64
C PRO A 29 -6.28 14.97 -17.75
N THR A 30 -7.09 13.99 -17.43
CA THR A 30 -8.22 14.16 -16.53
C THR A 30 -7.76 13.92 -15.09
N PRO A 31 -7.96 14.88 -14.16
CA PRO A 31 -7.71 14.63 -12.76
C PRO A 31 -8.48 13.42 -12.26
N ALA A 32 -7.83 12.53 -11.54
CA ALA A 32 -8.49 11.33 -11.01
C ALA A 32 -9.63 11.67 -10.04
N THR A 33 -9.54 12.82 -9.35
CA THR A 33 -10.55 13.34 -8.44
C THR A 33 -11.88 13.68 -9.12
N ASP A 34 -11.90 13.92 -10.43
CA ASP A 34 -13.14 14.20 -11.17
C ASP A 34 -14.09 13.00 -11.20
N ASN A 35 -13.58 11.79 -11.03
CA ASN A 35 -14.34 10.55 -11.05
C ASN A 35 -14.53 9.94 -9.64
N LEU A 36 -14.20 10.68 -8.59
CA LEU A 36 -14.17 10.16 -7.24
C LEU A 36 -15.58 10.05 -6.65
N ASP A 37 -16.08 8.82 -6.57
CA ASP A 37 -17.31 8.45 -5.88
C ASP A 37 -17.12 7.14 -5.13
N LEU A 38 -16.84 7.20 -3.83
CA LEU A 38 -16.57 6.04 -2.99
C LEU A 38 -17.80 5.16 -2.76
N MET A 39 -19.01 5.66 -3.07
CA MET A 39 -20.27 4.92 -2.98
C MET A 39 -20.61 4.15 -4.25
N ALA A 40 -19.88 4.39 -5.35
CA ALA A 40 -20.07 3.67 -6.59
C ALA A 40 -19.57 2.22 -6.48
N ASP A 41 -20.07 1.34 -7.35
CA ASP A 41 -19.55 -0.02 -7.46
C ASP A 41 -18.15 0.00 -8.10
N PRO A 42 -17.25 -0.88 -7.65
CA PRO A 42 -15.97 -1.09 -8.34
C PRO A 42 -16.18 -1.52 -9.79
N SER A 43 -15.15 -1.34 -10.62
CA SER A 43 -15.19 -1.71 -12.03
C SER A 43 -15.44 -3.21 -12.23
N PRO A 44 -16.06 -3.63 -13.34
CA PRO A 44 -16.23 -5.05 -13.66
C PRO A 44 -14.90 -5.81 -13.60
N GLY A 45 -14.92 -6.99 -12.97
CA GLY A 45 -13.71 -7.79 -12.80
C GLY A 45 -12.85 -7.40 -11.59
N TRP A 46 -13.23 -6.37 -10.85
CA TRP A 46 -12.56 -6.03 -9.60
C TRP A 46 -12.71 -7.15 -8.55
N ALA A 47 -11.61 -7.44 -7.85
CA ALA A 47 -11.61 -8.35 -6.72
C ALA A 47 -10.92 -7.68 -5.53
N ALA A 48 -11.51 -7.80 -4.34
CA ALA A 48 -10.89 -7.33 -3.12
C ALA A 48 -9.60 -8.09 -2.85
N ARG A 49 -8.63 -7.40 -2.25
CA ARG A 49 -7.44 -8.06 -1.71
C ARG A 49 -7.87 -8.91 -0.51
N ASP A 50 -7.46 -10.17 -0.50
CA ASP A 50 -7.66 -11.04 0.65
C ASP A 50 -6.91 -10.45 1.87
N ALA A 51 -7.67 -10.10 2.91
CA ALA A 51 -7.11 -9.54 4.14
C ALA A 51 -6.66 -10.62 5.12
N ALA A 52 -6.97 -11.89 4.89
CA ALA A 52 -6.50 -12.96 5.76
C ALA A 52 -4.97 -12.95 5.80
N LEU A 53 -4.41 -12.99 7.01
CA LEU A 53 -2.96 -13.10 7.16
C LEU A 53 -2.52 -14.43 6.54
N PRO A 54 -1.56 -14.42 5.58
CA PRO A 54 -1.03 -15.64 5.04
C PRO A 54 -0.49 -16.54 6.14
N PRO A 55 -0.66 -17.86 6.06
CA PRO A 55 -0.13 -18.77 7.07
C PRO A 55 1.40 -18.67 7.13
N LEU A 56 1.98 -19.02 8.27
CA LEU A 56 3.41 -19.14 8.39
C LEU A 56 3.91 -20.15 7.35
N PRO A 57 4.84 -19.76 6.46
CA PRO A 57 5.38 -20.70 5.51
C PRO A 57 6.20 -21.77 6.20
N ALA A 58 6.20 -22.98 5.65
CA ALA A 58 7.14 -24.01 6.05
C ALA A 58 8.56 -23.54 5.69
N VAL A 59 9.43 -23.47 6.68
CA VAL A 59 10.83 -23.09 6.50
C VAL A 59 11.72 -24.26 6.87
N SER A 60 12.94 -24.29 6.29
CA SER A 60 13.96 -25.27 6.63
C SER A 60 14.38 -25.13 8.11
N SER A 61 15.12 -26.11 8.63
CA SER A 61 15.69 -26.05 9.97
C SER A 61 16.59 -24.82 10.19
N SER A 62 17.15 -24.25 9.13
CA SER A 62 17.90 -22.99 9.17
C SER A 62 17.02 -21.76 9.36
N ARG A 63 15.71 -21.88 9.25
CA ARG A 63 14.73 -20.81 9.41
C ARG A 63 14.96 -19.63 8.46
N VAL A 64 15.28 -19.92 7.22
CA VAL A 64 15.52 -18.91 6.17
C VAL A 64 14.35 -18.86 5.22
N HIS A 65 13.79 -17.64 5.06
CA HIS A 65 12.76 -17.32 4.08
C HIS A 65 13.42 -16.71 2.86
N ARG A 66 13.23 -17.28 1.68
CA ARG A 66 13.75 -16.77 0.41
C ARG A 66 12.60 -16.34 -0.48
N ARG A 67 12.61 -15.09 -0.92
CA ARG A 67 11.64 -14.52 -1.84
C ARG A 67 12.32 -13.61 -2.85
N THR A 68 11.70 -13.49 -4.00
CA THR A 68 12.07 -12.49 -5.01
C THR A 68 10.97 -11.45 -5.13
N PHE A 69 11.36 -10.18 -5.00
CA PHE A 69 10.49 -9.04 -5.23
C PHE A 69 10.91 -8.35 -6.53
N VAL A 70 10.00 -8.27 -7.48
CA VAL A 70 10.23 -7.57 -8.75
C VAL A 70 9.52 -6.23 -8.70
N VAL A 71 10.29 -5.15 -8.71
CA VAL A 71 9.70 -3.81 -8.82
C VAL A 71 9.18 -3.61 -10.22
N ARG A 72 7.92 -3.20 -10.34
CA ARG A 72 7.31 -2.87 -11.63
C ARG A 72 6.24 -1.80 -11.49
N ASP A 73 6.09 -1.02 -12.56
CA ASP A 73 5.04 -0.02 -12.68
C ASP A 73 3.77 -0.68 -13.20
N VAL A 74 2.64 -0.43 -12.56
CA VAL A 74 1.34 -0.97 -12.99
C VAL A 74 0.25 0.07 -12.79
N VAL A 75 -0.74 0.07 -13.68
CA VAL A 75 -1.96 0.88 -13.50
C VAL A 75 -2.97 0.03 -12.73
N ARG A 76 -3.43 0.55 -11.61
CA ARG A 76 -4.40 -0.12 -10.73
C ARG A 76 -5.54 0.80 -10.35
N GLU A 77 -6.73 0.22 -10.20
CA GLU A 77 -7.86 0.90 -9.60
C GLU A 77 -7.63 1.02 -8.09
N VAL A 78 -7.79 2.23 -7.55
CA VAL A 78 -7.56 2.55 -6.13
C VAL A 78 -8.81 3.03 -5.41
N ALA A 79 -9.86 3.34 -6.17
CA ALA A 79 -11.22 3.61 -5.74
C ALA A 79 -12.13 3.31 -6.93
N PRO A 80 -13.47 3.21 -6.77
CA PRO A 80 -14.35 2.91 -7.88
C PRO A 80 -14.13 3.86 -9.08
N GLY A 81 -13.69 3.32 -10.21
CA GLY A 81 -13.43 4.08 -11.45
C GLY A 81 -12.19 4.99 -11.41
N VAL A 82 -11.41 4.97 -10.37
CA VAL A 82 -10.21 5.81 -10.19
C VAL A 82 -8.96 4.94 -10.30
N THR A 83 -8.10 5.27 -11.25
CA THR A 83 -6.86 4.54 -11.51
C THR A 83 -5.64 5.40 -11.30
N GLN A 84 -4.58 4.78 -10.84
CA GLN A 84 -3.25 5.40 -10.74
C GLN A 84 -2.19 4.44 -11.28
N ARG A 85 -1.12 5.01 -11.80
CA ARG A 85 0.08 4.28 -12.15
C ARG A 85 0.93 4.13 -10.89
N LEU A 86 0.96 2.93 -10.33
CA LEU A 86 1.67 2.62 -9.09
C LEU A 86 3.06 2.06 -9.39
N TRP A 87 4.00 2.36 -8.52
CA TRP A 87 5.29 1.66 -8.43
C TRP A 87 5.14 0.59 -7.36
N THR A 88 5.42 -0.66 -7.71
CA THR A 88 5.04 -1.76 -6.83
C THR A 88 6.17 -2.76 -6.63
N TYR A 89 6.11 -3.48 -5.51
CA TYR A 89 6.82 -4.73 -5.34
C TYR A 89 5.90 -5.87 -5.78
N GLY A 90 6.15 -6.46 -6.94
CA GLY A 90 5.41 -7.62 -7.44
C GLY A 90 4.06 -7.32 -8.09
N GLY A 91 3.72 -6.06 -8.36
CA GLY A 91 2.52 -5.67 -9.10
C GLY A 91 1.33 -5.26 -8.24
N THR A 92 1.45 -5.22 -6.93
CA THR A 92 0.40 -4.76 -6.00
C THR A 92 0.96 -3.74 -5.01
N ALA A 93 0.10 -2.86 -4.51
CA ALA A 93 0.35 -2.01 -3.36
C ALA A 93 -0.81 -2.15 -2.35
N PRO A 94 -0.53 -2.60 -1.12
CA PRO A 94 0.75 -3.06 -0.57
C PRO A 94 1.39 -4.21 -1.34
N GLY A 95 2.71 -4.33 -1.24
CA GLY A 95 3.45 -5.47 -1.78
C GLY A 95 3.18 -6.78 -1.04
N PRO A 96 3.93 -7.85 -1.35
CA PRO A 96 3.76 -9.15 -0.71
C PRO A 96 3.96 -9.09 0.80
N VAL A 97 3.17 -9.86 1.54
CA VAL A 97 3.30 -10.01 2.98
C VAL A 97 4.36 -11.06 3.29
N LEU A 98 5.32 -10.71 4.13
CA LEU A 98 6.24 -11.67 4.74
C LEU A 98 5.73 -12.02 6.14
N HIS A 99 5.81 -13.31 6.49
CA HIS A 99 5.31 -13.80 7.76
C HIS A 99 6.32 -14.79 8.36
N GLY A 100 6.77 -14.55 9.57
CA GLY A 100 7.78 -15.34 10.24
C GLY A 100 7.73 -15.22 11.75
N ARG A 101 8.75 -15.76 12.39
CA ARG A 101 8.93 -15.76 13.85
C ARG A 101 10.22 -15.07 14.24
N VAL A 102 10.28 -14.63 15.48
CA VAL A 102 11.50 -14.07 16.05
C VAL A 102 12.67 -15.04 15.85
N GLY A 103 13.76 -14.52 15.31
CA GLY A 103 14.96 -15.27 14.97
C GLY A 103 15.02 -15.76 13.53
N ASP A 104 13.94 -15.69 12.78
CA ASP A 104 13.95 -16.06 11.36
C ASP A 104 14.83 -15.12 10.53
N ARG A 105 15.44 -15.68 9.50
CA ARG A 105 16.24 -14.94 8.52
C ARG A 105 15.45 -14.79 7.23
N PHE A 106 15.67 -13.67 6.58
CA PHE A 106 15.03 -13.34 5.30
C PHE A 106 16.11 -12.99 4.28
N GLU A 107 16.03 -13.63 3.13
CA GLU A 107 16.86 -13.33 1.97
C GLU A 107 15.94 -12.92 0.83
N ILE A 108 15.88 -11.62 0.59
CA ILE A 108 14.98 -11.04 -0.41
C ILE A 108 15.80 -10.56 -1.58
N THR A 109 15.60 -11.18 -2.73
CA THR A 109 16.20 -10.73 -3.98
C THR A 109 15.28 -9.67 -4.59
N LEU A 110 15.78 -8.44 -4.65
CA LEU A 110 15.11 -7.33 -5.29
C LEU A 110 15.61 -7.20 -6.71
N THR A 111 14.70 -7.23 -7.67
CA THR A 111 14.97 -6.94 -9.08
C THR A 111 14.22 -5.70 -9.48
N ASN A 112 14.91 -4.69 -9.99
CA ASN A 112 14.26 -3.46 -10.45
C ASN A 112 13.89 -3.59 -11.93
N ASP A 113 12.62 -3.86 -12.19
CA ASP A 113 12.02 -3.87 -13.51
C ASP A 113 11.10 -2.64 -13.71
N GLY A 114 11.32 -1.60 -12.93
CA GLY A 114 10.67 -0.30 -13.06
C GLY A 114 11.41 0.63 -14.03
N SER A 115 10.83 1.80 -14.23
CA SER A 115 11.35 2.80 -15.18
C SER A 115 12.43 3.72 -14.60
N ILE A 116 12.53 3.79 -13.27
CA ILE A 116 13.52 4.63 -12.56
C ILE A 116 14.22 3.83 -11.46
N GLY A 117 15.15 4.47 -10.75
CA GLY A 117 15.85 3.86 -9.63
C GLY A 117 14.93 3.54 -8.45
N HIS A 118 15.09 2.36 -7.87
CA HIS A 118 14.34 1.91 -6.70
C HIS A 118 15.24 1.09 -5.76
N SER A 119 14.78 0.90 -4.54
CA SER A 119 15.48 0.19 -3.48
C SER A 119 14.49 -0.44 -2.50
N ILE A 120 14.99 -1.02 -1.43
CA ILE A 120 14.15 -1.56 -0.36
C ILE A 120 14.87 -1.45 0.99
N ASP A 121 14.08 -1.10 2.01
CA ASP A 121 14.45 -1.09 3.41
C ASP A 121 13.47 -1.95 4.20
N PHE A 122 13.98 -2.90 4.99
CA PHE A 122 13.17 -3.74 5.88
C PHE A 122 13.36 -3.30 7.32
N HIS A 123 12.32 -2.76 7.94
CA HIS A 123 12.36 -2.32 9.34
C HIS A 123 12.46 -3.50 10.33
N ALA A 124 12.14 -4.72 9.90
CA ALA A 124 12.20 -5.91 10.74
C ALA A 124 13.63 -6.35 11.10
N GLY A 125 14.62 -5.85 10.39
CA GLY A 125 16.03 -6.11 10.67
C GLY A 125 16.77 -4.85 11.10
N ALA A 126 17.94 -5.01 11.70
CA ALA A 126 18.81 -3.90 12.07
C ALA A 126 20.20 -4.14 11.47
N LEU A 127 20.62 -3.30 10.54
CA LEU A 127 21.90 -3.39 9.85
C LEU A 127 22.29 -2.05 9.23
N ALA A 128 23.56 -1.90 8.85
CA ALA A 128 24.06 -0.69 8.19
C ALA A 128 23.45 -0.57 6.78
N PRO A 129 22.85 0.59 6.44
CA PRO A 129 22.03 0.72 5.24
C PRO A 129 22.78 0.90 3.92
N GLN A 130 24.04 1.32 3.93
CA GLN A 130 24.72 1.83 2.72
C GLN A 130 24.69 0.87 1.53
N ARG A 131 24.89 -0.42 1.77
CA ARG A 131 24.93 -1.43 0.69
C ARG A 131 23.58 -2.04 0.40
N PRO A 132 22.86 -2.59 1.41
CA PRO A 132 21.61 -3.31 1.13
C PRO A 132 20.49 -2.39 0.67
N MET A 133 20.50 -1.13 1.08
CA MET A 133 19.45 -0.15 0.75
C MET A 133 19.85 0.79 -0.40
N ARG A 134 20.91 0.47 -1.15
CA ARG A 134 21.33 1.29 -2.29
C ARG A 134 20.29 1.29 -3.39
N THR A 135 20.18 2.40 -4.10
CA THR A 135 19.33 2.49 -5.28
C THR A 135 19.85 1.62 -6.41
N LEU A 136 18.97 0.79 -6.95
CA LEU A 136 19.21 0.00 -8.15
C LEU A 136 18.68 0.75 -9.37
N ALA A 137 19.49 0.82 -10.43
CA ALA A 137 19.00 1.26 -11.73
C ALA A 137 18.09 0.19 -12.34
N PRO A 138 17.23 0.54 -13.31
CA PRO A 138 16.43 -0.44 -14.04
C PRO A 138 17.28 -1.60 -14.55
N GLY A 139 16.81 -2.82 -14.33
CA GLY A 139 17.48 -4.06 -14.71
C GLY A 139 18.49 -4.62 -13.69
N GLN A 140 18.83 -3.86 -12.66
CA GLN A 140 19.74 -4.33 -11.61
C GLN A 140 19.01 -5.13 -10.53
N SER A 141 19.76 -5.98 -9.84
CA SER A 141 19.28 -6.81 -8.73
C SER A 141 20.24 -6.78 -7.56
N LEU A 142 19.72 -7.02 -6.37
CA LEU A 142 20.52 -7.29 -5.18
C LEU A 142 19.78 -8.26 -4.27
N THR A 143 20.50 -8.94 -3.39
CA THR A 143 19.90 -9.72 -2.31
C THR A 143 20.08 -9.00 -1.00
N TYR A 144 18.96 -8.66 -0.37
CA TYR A 144 18.88 -8.05 0.95
C TYR A 144 18.70 -9.16 1.99
N ARG A 145 19.59 -9.22 2.98
CA ARG A 145 19.55 -10.22 4.05
C ARG A 145 19.37 -9.56 5.39
N PHE A 146 18.40 -10.05 6.18
CA PHE A 146 18.23 -9.59 7.54
C PHE A 146 17.72 -10.71 8.43
N ARG A 147 17.91 -10.53 9.73
CA ARG A 147 17.33 -11.39 10.76
C ARG A 147 16.28 -10.62 11.54
N ALA A 148 15.09 -11.20 11.70
CA ALA A 148 14.02 -10.63 12.50
C ALA A 148 14.28 -10.93 13.98
N THR A 149 14.67 -9.91 14.74
CA THR A 149 15.03 -10.06 16.15
C THR A 149 13.92 -9.64 17.12
N ARG A 150 12.89 -8.97 16.60
CA ARG A 150 11.77 -8.44 17.37
C ARG A 150 10.45 -8.83 16.74
N ALA A 151 9.46 -9.18 17.56
CA ALA A 151 8.09 -9.39 17.10
C ALA A 151 7.40 -8.08 16.77
N GLY A 152 6.40 -8.13 15.92
CA GLY A 152 5.57 -6.99 15.52
C GLY A 152 5.20 -7.02 14.05
N VAL A 153 4.55 -5.96 13.61
CA VAL A 153 4.31 -5.70 12.18
C VAL A 153 5.27 -4.62 11.72
N TRP A 154 6.20 -5.01 10.88
CA TRP A 154 7.29 -4.14 10.45
C TRP A 154 7.09 -3.75 8.99
N MET A 155 7.26 -2.46 8.72
CA MET A 155 7.17 -1.94 7.36
C MET A 155 8.39 -2.33 6.54
N TYR A 156 8.22 -2.54 5.25
CA TYR A 156 9.27 -2.39 4.27
C TYR A 156 8.86 -1.36 3.23
N HIS A 157 9.82 -0.65 2.67
CA HIS A 157 9.55 0.39 1.69
C HIS A 157 10.77 0.76 0.88
N CYS A 158 10.55 1.45 -0.22
CA CYS A 158 11.64 2.02 -1.01
C CYS A 158 12.33 3.15 -0.22
N SER A 159 13.65 3.13 -0.18
CA SER A 159 14.48 4.14 0.49
C SER A 159 15.11 5.16 -0.48
N THR A 160 14.81 5.05 -1.77
CA THR A 160 15.29 5.98 -2.79
C THR A 160 14.62 7.34 -2.65
N MET A 161 15.40 8.40 -2.77
CA MET A 161 14.89 9.77 -2.66
C MET A 161 14.14 10.24 -3.93
N PRO A 162 13.08 11.03 -3.82
CA PRO A 162 12.42 11.43 -2.57
C PRO A 162 11.59 10.28 -2.00
N MET A 163 11.92 9.89 -0.78
CA MET A 163 11.37 8.69 -0.14
C MET A 163 9.86 8.73 0.01
N SER A 164 9.31 9.90 0.37
CA SER A 164 7.86 10.10 0.49
C SER A 164 7.11 9.79 -0.80
N ALA A 165 7.64 10.19 -1.95
CA ALA A 165 7.04 9.95 -3.26
C ALA A 165 7.09 8.47 -3.65
N HIS A 166 8.20 7.78 -3.37
CA HIS A 166 8.32 6.35 -3.63
C HIS A 166 7.34 5.52 -2.80
N ILE A 167 7.18 5.85 -1.51
CA ILE A 167 6.20 5.21 -0.64
C ILE A 167 4.78 5.52 -1.13
N ALA A 168 4.47 6.80 -1.38
CA ALA A 168 3.13 7.22 -1.80
C ALA A 168 2.71 6.66 -3.16
N ASN A 169 3.68 6.34 -4.04
CA ASN A 169 3.39 5.66 -5.32
C ASN A 169 3.12 4.17 -5.17
N GLY A 170 3.35 3.55 -3.99
CA GLY A 170 2.97 2.16 -3.75
C GLY A 170 4.09 1.23 -3.27
N LEU A 171 5.32 1.72 -3.11
CA LEU A 171 6.47 0.89 -2.74
C LEU A 171 6.56 0.69 -1.23
N PHE A 172 5.66 -0.10 -0.68
CA PHE A 172 5.59 -0.47 0.73
C PHE A 172 4.89 -1.81 0.92
N GLY A 173 5.12 -2.43 2.05
CA GLY A 173 4.44 -3.63 2.49
C GLY A 173 4.77 -3.98 3.93
N ALA A 174 4.34 -5.16 4.37
CA ALA A 174 4.43 -5.60 5.75
C ALA A 174 5.24 -6.89 5.92
N VAL A 175 6.00 -6.92 7.01
CA VAL A 175 6.62 -8.13 7.56
C VAL A 175 5.98 -8.38 8.92
N VAL A 176 5.26 -9.48 9.07
CA VAL A 176 4.64 -9.89 10.33
C VAL A 176 5.54 -10.90 11.02
N ILE A 177 6.05 -10.52 12.19
CA ILE A 177 6.87 -11.40 13.03
C ILE A 177 6.10 -11.70 14.31
N GLU A 178 5.69 -12.96 14.45
CA GLU A 178 4.87 -13.37 15.59
C GLU A 178 5.63 -13.30 16.90
N PRO A 179 5.01 -12.76 17.98
CA PRO A 179 5.55 -12.90 19.33
C PRO A 179 5.67 -14.38 19.72
N PRO A 180 6.63 -14.73 20.60
CA PRO A 180 6.66 -16.05 21.18
C PRO A 180 5.35 -16.39 21.92
N HIS A 181 4.89 -17.63 21.78
CA HIS A 181 3.69 -18.14 22.45
C HIS A 181 2.40 -17.35 22.09
N LEU A 182 2.32 -16.83 20.87
CA LEU A 182 1.12 -16.15 20.40
C LEU A 182 -0.09 -17.11 20.44
N PRO A 183 -1.16 -16.78 21.20
CA PRO A 183 -2.34 -17.64 21.28
C PRO A 183 -3.00 -17.80 19.91
N ARG A 184 -3.61 -18.97 19.68
CA ARG A 184 -4.41 -19.21 18.48
C ARG A 184 -5.68 -18.36 18.52
N VAL A 185 -6.11 -17.92 17.35
CA VAL A 185 -7.36 -17.20 17.13
C VAL A 185 -8.15 -17.90 16.04
N ASP A 186 -9.45 -17.63 15.98
CA ASP A 186 -10.33 -18.21 14.96
C ASP A 186 -10.11 -17.54 13.61
N ARG A 187 -9.84 -16.23 13.62
CA ARG A 187 -9.59 -15.44 12.41
C ARG A 187 -8.46 -14.45 12.63
N SER A 188 -7.65 -14.28 11.60
CA SER A 188 -6.50 -13.37 11.61
C SER A 188 -6.45 -12.59 10.32
N TYR A 189 -6.51 -11.27 10.42
CA TYR A 189 -6.49 -10.34 9.28
C TYR A 189 -5.31 -9.39 9.37
N LEU A 190 -4.85 -8.92 8.22
CA LEU A 190 -3.86 -7.85 8.12
C LEU A 190 -4.44 -6.69 7.31
N LEU A 191 -4.41 -5.51 7.91
CA LEU A 191 -4.80 -4.26 7.26
C LEU A 191 -3.60 -3.32 7.21
N VAL A 192 -3.20 -2.93 6.01
CA VAL A 192 -2.14 -1.95 5.79
C VAL A 192 -2.78 -0.65 5.33
N GLN A 193 -2.70 0.37 6.17
CA GLN A 193 -3.21 1.69 5.84
C GLN A 193 -2.18 2.49 5.06
N SER A 194 -2.62 3.17 4.02
CA SER A 194 -1.78 4.08 3.23
C SER A 194 -2.58 5.27 2.72
N GLU A 195 -1.85 6.25 2.17
CA GLU A 195 -2.41 7.50 1.66
C GLU A 195 -2.23 7.56 0.16
N LEU A 196 -3.24 8.09 -0.53
CA LEU A 196 -3.18 8.33 -1.97
C LEU A 196 -3.35 9.82 -2.25
N TYR A 197 -2.37 10.38 -2.90
CA TYR A 197 -2.34 11.76 -3.37
C TYR A 197 -2.58 11.73 -4.87
N LEU A 198 -3.84 11.78 -5.27
CA LEU A 198 -4.26 11.49 -6.64
C LEU A 198 -3.76 12.55 -7.63
N GLY A 199 -3.07 12.08 -8.66
CA GLY A 199 -2.73 12.84 -9.83
C GLY A 199 -3.79 12.70 -10.91
N ASN A 200 -3.36 12.61 -12.15
CA ASN A 200 -4.26 12.37 -13.27
C ASN A 200 -4.76 10.91 -13.28
N GLN A 201 -5.89 10.69 -13.91
CA GLN A 201 -6.40 9.33 -14.14
C GLN A 201 -5.34 8.49 -14.86
N GLY A 202 -4.99 7.33 -14.29
CA GLY A 202 -3.90 6.49 -14.79
C GLY A 202 -2.49 7.07 -14.61
N GLY A 203 -2.37 8.20 -13.92
CA GLY A 203 -1.11 8.88 -13.65
C GLY A 203 -0.54 8.57 -12.27
N GLU A 204 0.59 9.20 -11.97
CA GLU A 204 1.32 9.03 -10.71
C GLU A 204 0.89 10.04 -9.66
N VAL A 205 1.45 9.93 -8.47
CA VAL A 205 1.20 10.79 -7.31
C VAL A 205 1.34 12.27 -7.67
N ASP A 206 0.40 13.08 -7.18
CA ASP A 206 0.53 14.54 -7.17
C ASP A 206 1.47 14.97 -6.04
N VAL A 207 2.66 15.41 -6.39
CA VAL A 207 3.72 15.76 -5.42
C VAL A 207 3.41 17.03 -4.63
N THR A 208 2.57 17.90 -5.16
CA THR A 208 2.14 19.11 -4.44
C THR A 208 1.20 18.76 -3.29
N LYS A 209 0.23 17.88 -3.54
CA LYS A 209 -0.65 17.33 -2.50
C LYS A 209 0.15 16.54 -1.46
N LEU A 210 1.12 15.75 -1.91
CA LEU A 210 2.00 14.97 -1.02
C LEU A 210 2.79 15.89 -0.08
N ALA A 211 3.40 16.94 -0.62
CA ALA A 211 4.16 17.92 0.18
C ALA A 211 3.26 18.69 1.16
N ALA A 212 2.00 18.91 0.80
CA ALA A 212 1.00 19.53 1.67
C ALA A 212 0.41 18.55 2.72
N GLU A 213 0.75 17.25 2.63
CA GLU A 213 0.21 16.20 3.50
C GLU A 213 -1.33 16.13 3.43
N ASP A 214 -1.89 16.40 2.26
CA ASP A 214 -3.33 16.42 2.00
C ASP A 214 -3.76 15.33 1.02
N PRO A 215 -3.94 14.08 1.51
CA PRO A 215 -4.34 12.98 0.66
C PRO A 215 -5.80 13.09 0.23
N ASP A 216 -6.10 12.68 -0.99
CA ASP A 216 -7.48 12.52 -1.46
C ASP A 216 -8.12 11.27 -0.86
N LEU A 217 -7.34 10.21 -0.68
CA LEU A 217 -7.78 8.94 -0.15
C LEU A 217 -6.85 8.47 0.97
N VAL A 218 -7.44 7.83 1.96
CA VAL A 218 -6.73 7.01 2.95
C VAL A 218 -7.40 5.63 2.92
N VAL A 219 -6.62 4.58 2.73
CA VAL A 219 -7.16 3.28 2.33
C VAL A 219 -6.56 2.14 3.15
N PHE A 220 -7.32 1.04 3.28
CA PHE A 220 -6.78 -0.22 3.77
C PHE A 220 -6.51 -1.16 2.60
N ASN A 221 -5.30 -1.68 2.54
CA ASN A 221 -4.85 -2.65 1.53
C ASN A 221 -5.00 -2.15 0.09
N GLY A 222 -4.84 -0.84 -0.14
CA GLY A 222 -4.65 -0.26 -1.45
C GLY A 222 -5.90 0.17 -2.22
N PHE A 223 -7.09 0.01 -1.64
CA PHE A 223 -8.33 0.41 -2.31
C PHE A 223 -9.32 1.02 -1.31
N ALA A 224 -9.90 2.17 -1.65
CA ALA A 224 -10.85 2.87 -0.79
C ALA A 224 -12.11 2.05 -0.56
N ASN A 225 -12.49 1.88 0.70
CA ASN A 225 -13.71 1.15 1.10
C ASN A 225 -13.83 -0.28 0.55
N GLN A 226 -12.73 -0.95 0.21
CA GLN A 226 -12.85 -2.27 -0.43
C GLN A 226 -13.57 -3.30 0.44
N TYR A 227 -13.47 -3.18 1.74
CA TYR A 227 -14.14 -4.11 2.67
C TYR A 227 -15.56 -3.68 3.05
N ASP A 228 -16.07 -2.59 2.49
CA ASP A 228 -17.51 -2.32 2.38
C ASP A 228 -18.10 -3.12 1.21
N HIS A 229 -17.37 -3.21 0.09
CA HIS A 229 -17.77 -3.99 -1.08
C HIS A 229 -17.59 -5.50 -0.85
N ALA A 230 -16.58 -5.89 -0.08
CA ALA A 230 -16.27 -7.27 0.27
C ALA A 230 -15.95 -7.40 1.76
N PRO A 231 -16.97 -7.41 2.64
CA PRO A 231 -16.79 -7.41 4.08
C PRO A 231 -15.90 -8.55 4.58
N LEU A 232 -15.11 -8.25 5.61
CA LEU A 232 -14.43 -9.28 6.40
C LEU A 232 -15.48 -10.04 7.20
N THR A 233 -15.21 -11.31 7.47
CA THR A 233 -16.18 -12.19 8.13
C THR A 233 -15.72 -12.63 9.50
N ALA A 234 -16.68 -12.81 10.38
CA ALA A 234 -16.51 -13.47 11.67
C ALA A 234 -17.83 -14.10 12.12
N ARG A 235 -17.79 -14.94 13.13
CA ARG A 235 -18.97 -15.46 13.80
C ARG A 235 -18.99 -14.95 15.24
N VAL A 236 -20.20 -14.83 15.79
CA VAL A 236 -20.38 -14.46 17.21
C VAL A 236 -19.52 -15.36 18.09
N GLY A 237 -18.77 -14.74 18.99
CA GLY A 237 -17.92 -15.44 19.97
C GLY A 237 -16.57 -15.93 19.44
N GLU A 238 -16.34 -15.89 18.12
CA GLU A 238 -15.02 -16.17 17.59
C GLU A 238 -14.02 -15.09 18.00
N ARG A 239 -12.80 -15.51 18.30
CA ARG A 239 -11.70 -14.59 18.60
C ARG A 239 -11.04 -14.16 17.30
N VAL A 240 -11.02 -12.85 17.09
CA VAL A 240 -10.47 -12.23 15.88
C VAL A 240 -9.25 -11.41 16.23
N ARG A 241 -8.16 -11.61 15.49
CA ARG A 241 -6.96 -10.75 15.56
C ARG A 241 -6.86 -9.94 14.29
N VAL A 242 -6.67 -8.64 14.45
CA VAL A 242 -6.42 -7.73 13.32
C VAL A 242 -5.03 -7.12 13.48
N TRP A 243 -4.11 -7.51 12.61
CA TRP A 243 -2.81 -6.89 12.48
C TRP A 243 -2.98 -5.62 11.67
N VAL A 244 -2.38 -4.54 12.12
CA VAL A 244 -2.49 -3.22 11.47
C VAL A 244 -1.09 -2.64 11.29
N LEU A 245 -0.80 -2.17 10.08
CA LEU A 245 0.36 -1.35 9.78
C LEU A 245 -0.11 -0.01 9.24
N ASP A 246 0.38 1.08 9.82
CA ASP A 246 0.25 2.40 9.19
C ASP A 246 1.48 2.67 8.34
N ALA A 247 1.35 2.45 7.03
CA ALA A 247 2.45 2.71 6.10
C ALA A 247 2.67 4.20 5.83
N GLY A 248 1.69 5.03 6.11
CA GLY A 248 1.79 6.46 5.86
C GLY A 248 1.72 6.81 4.38
N PRO A 249 2.61 7.72 3.89
CA PRO A 249 3.88 8.18 4.51
C PRO A 249 3.77 9.21 5.63
N ASN A 250 2.64 9.89 5.79
CA ASN A 250 2.58 11.08 6.64
C ASN A 250 1.62 10.97 7.83
N ARG A 251 0.47 10.34 7.64
CA ARG A 251 -0.63 10.43 8.59
C ARG A 251 -0.61 9.29 9.60
N PRO A 252 -0.93 9.58 10.87
CA PRO A 252 -1.17 8.55 11.87
C PRO A 252 -2.52 7.86 11.61
N THR A 253 -2.77 6.80 12.37
CA THR A 253 -4.08 6.15 12.43
C THR A 253 -4.49 5.93 13.89
N SER A 254 -5.79 5.79 14.09
CA SER A 254 -6.38 5.31 15.34
C SER A 254 -7.39 4.24 14.96
N PHE A 255 -6.91 3.00 14.89
CA PHE A 255 -7.74 1.89 14.42
C PHE A 255 -8.81 1.54 15.44
N HIS A 256 -10.06 1.52 15.01
CA HIS A 256 -11.22 1.29 15.85
C HIS A 256 -12.24 0.38 15.14
N VAL A 257 -12.91 -0.47 15.90
CA VAL A 257 -14.08 -1.24 15.43
C VAL A 257 -15.32 -0.68 16.11
N VAL A 258 -16.24 -0.13 15.31
CA VAL A 258 -17.48 0.44 15.82
C VAL A 258 -18.35 -0.67 16.44
N GLY A 259 -18.75 -0.47 17.68
CA GLY A 259 -19.49 -1.49 18.45
C GLY A 259 -18.60 -2.55 19.10
N GLY A 260 -17.31 -2.50 18.90
CA GLY A 260 -16.33 -3.43 19.47
C GLY A 260 -15.46 -2.78 20.54
N GLN A 261 -14.92 -3.63 21.40
CA GLN A 261 -13.85 -3.27 22.34
C GLN A 261 -12.74 -4.31 22.24
N PHE A 262 -11.50 -3.85 22.26
CA PHE A 262 -10.35 -4.75 22.24
C PHE A 262 -10.01 -5.18 23.65
N ASP A 263 -9.77 -6.46 23.83
CA ASP A 263 -9.26 -7.01 25.09
C ASP A 263 -7.73 -7.20 25.07
N THR A 264 -7.13 -7.08 23.90
CA THR A 264 -5.69 -7.22 23.70
C THR A 264 -5.24 -6.20 22.66
N THR A 265 -4.17 -5.48 22.97
CA THR A 265 -3.49 -4.60 22.03
C THR A 265 -1.99 -4.77 22.12
N TYR A 266 -1.34 -4.74 20.97
CA TYR A 266 0.09 -4.89 20.80
C TYR A 266 0.57 -3.80 19.85
N ALA A 267 1.59 -3.07 20.22
CA ALA A 267 2.14 -2.03 19.38
C ALA A 267 3.66 -2.13 19.32
N GLU A 268 4.22 -1.95 18.13
CA GLU A 268 5.63 -2.13 17.88
C GLU A 268 6.08 -3.53 18.31
N GLY A 269 6.85 -3.69 19.34
CA GLY A 269 7.36 -4.97 19.83
C GLY A 269 6.83 -5.41 21.17
N THR A 270 5.69 -4.87 21.66
CA THR A 270 5.23 -5.16 23.02
C THR A 270 3.70 -5.10 23.16
N TYR A 271 3.18 -5.86 24.14
CA TYR A 271 1.79 -5.72 24.54
C TYR A 271 1.57 -4.40 25.28
N LEU A 272 0.52 -3.66 24.88
CA LEU A 272 -0.01 -2.52 25.62
C LEU A 272 -1.12 -2.95 26.57
N LEU A 273 -1.94 -3.90 26.15
CA LEU A 273 -3.04 -4.46 26.92
C LEU A 273 -3.06 -5.98 26.71
N ARG A 274 -3.14 -6.71 27.81
CA ARG A 274 -3.29 -8.17 27.80
C ARG A 274 -4.72 -8.55 28.19
N ARG A 275 -5.18 -9.65 27.62
CA ARG A 275 -6.50 -10.22 27.93
C ARG A 275 -6.68 -10.40 29.44
N GLY A 276 -7.83 -9.93 29.97
CA GLY A 276 -8.16 -9.98 31.39
C GLY A 276 -7.68 -8.77 32.20
N HIS A 277 -7.03 -7.79 31.56
CA HIS A 277 -6.48 -6.60 32.22
C HIS A 277 -7.18 -5.29 31.82
N GLY A 278 -8.39 -5.35 31.28
CA GLY A 278 -9.15 -4.19 30.86
C GLY A 278 -9.51 -4.24 29.38
N GLY A 279 -9.82 -3.08 28.81
CA GLY A 279 -10.22 -2.94 27.42
C GLY A 279 -9.66 -1.69 26.76
N ALA A 280 -9.61 -1.69 25.45
CA ALA A 280 -9.23 -0.55 24.64
C ALA A 280 -10.25 -0.30 23.53
N GLN A 281 -10.43 0.96 23.17
CA GLN A 281 -11.33 1.37 22.09
C GLN A 281 -10.61 1.51 20.76
N SER A 282 -9.31 1.79 20.78
CA SER A 282 -8.53 2.01 19.56
C SER A 282 -7.08 1.61 19.75
N LEU A 283 -6.39 1.42 18.61
CA LEU A 283 -4.94 1.26 18.55
C LEU A 283 -4.37 2.45 17.78
N GLY A 284 -3.65 3.33 18.49
CA GLY A 284 -2.96 4.47 17.89
C GLY A 284 -1.60 4.05 17.33
N LEU A 285 -1.36 4.39 16.06
CA LEU A 285 -0.09 4.12 15.37
C LEU A 285 0.33 5.37 14.60
N GLN A 286 1.60 5.74 14.72
CA GLN A 286 2.18 6.75 13.85
C GLN A 286 2.58 6.11 12.51
N ALA A 287 2.93 6.95 11.54
CA ALA A 287 3.46 6.46 10.26
C ALA A 287 4.65 5.54 10.50
N ALA A 288 4.69 4.41 9.81
CA ALA A 288 5.66 3.32 9.93
C ALA A 288 5.61 2.54 11.25
N GLN A 289 4.48 2.61 11.97
CA GLN A 289 4.25 1.76 13.13
C GLN A 289 3.19 0.70 12.87
N GLY A 290 3.35 -0.44 13.50
CA GLY A 290 2.42 -1.56 13.38
C GLY A 290 2.13 -2.23 14.71
N GLY A 291 1.05 -3.00 14.73
CA GLY A 291 0.64 -3.76 15.89
C GLY A 291 -0.54 -4.67 15.60
N PHE A 292 -1.21 -5.14 16.63
CA PHE A 292 -2.46 -5.88 16.47
C PHE A 292 -3.42 -5.63 17.63
N VAL A 293 -4.68 -5.89 17.35
CA VAL A 293 -5.77 -5.93 18.33
C VAL A 293 -6.45 -7.29 18.29
N GLU A 294 -7.07 -7.67 19.41
CA GLU A 294 -7.94 -8.85 19.48
C GLU A 294 -9.26 -8.49 20.15
N LEU A 295 -10.33 -9.06 19.61
CA LEU A 295 -11.68 -8.88 20.12
C LEU A 295 -12.55 -10.09 19.78
N THR A 296 -13.73 -10.13 20.43
CA THR A 296 -14.83 -11.01 20.06
C THR A 296 -16.07 -10.15 19.81
N PHE A 297 -16.95 -10.61 18.92
CA PHE A 297 -18.20 -9.90 18.61
C PHE A 297 -19.34 -10.54 19.39
N PRO A 298 -20.13 -9.75 20.18
CA PRO A 298 -21.16 -10.30 21.06
C PRO A 298 -22.47 -10.62 20.35
N GLU A 299 -22.72 -10.03 19.18
CA GLU A 299 -23.98 -10.11 18.46
C GLU A 299 -23.73 -10.21 16.95
N PRO A 300 -24.64 -10.84 16.19
CA PRO A 300 -24.54 -10.79 14.73
C PRO A 300 -24.87 -9.39 14.21
N GLY A 301 -24.29 -9.04 13.08
CA GLY A 301 -24.50 -7.74 12.42
C GLY A 301 -23.24 -7.25 11.72
N ASP A 302 -23.31 -6.07 11.16
CA ASP A 302 -22.20 -5.42 10.48
C ASP A 302 -21.53 -4.41 11.42
N TYR A 303 -20.25 -4.59 11.68
CA TYR A 303 -19.44 -3.73 12.55
C TYR A 303 -18.46 -2.97 11.67
N PRO A 304 -18.61 -1.65 11.49
CA PRO A 304 -17.61 -0.88 10.75
C PRO A 304 -16.26 -0.88 11.46
N PHE A 305 -15.19 -0.94 10.70
CA PHE A 305 -13.86 -0.62 11.19
C PHE A 305 -13.30 0.58 10.45
N VAL A 306 -12.57 1.42 11.16
CA VAL A 306 -12.17 2.73 10.66
C VAL A 306 -10.79 3.13 11.17
N SER A 307 -10.15 4.08 10.48
CA SER A 307 -9.28 5.02 11.16
C SER A 307 -10.15 6.06 11.85
N HIS A 308 -10.02 6.23 13.15
CA HIS A 308 -10.84 7.21 13.89
C HIS A 308 -10.35 8.66 13.73
N LEU A 309 -9.35 8.91 12.90
CA LEU A 309 -9.19 10.20 12.26
C LEU A 309 -10.32 10.30 11.22
N MET A 310 -11.45 10.88 11.63
CA MET A 310 -12.73 10.69 10.93
C MET A 310 -12.73 11.15 9.48
N ILE A 311 -12.00 12.20 9.16
CA ILE A 311 -11.83 12.61 7.75
C ILE A 311 -11.15 11.52 6.93
N ASP A 312 -10.21 10.78 7.52
CA ASP A 312 -9.55 9.67 6.83
C ASP A 312 -10.49 8.47 6.65
N ALA A 313 -11.37 8.21 7.61
CA ALA A 313 -12.44 7.22 7.44
C ALA A 313 -13.36 7.59 6.26
N GLU A 314 -13.73 8.85 6.15
CA GLU A 314 -14.54 9.38 5.05
C GLU A 314 -13.81 9.39 3.71
N ARG A 315 -12.47 9.38 3.73
CA ARG A 315 -11.60 9.28 2.54
C ARG A 315 -11.32 7.84 2.10
N GLY A 316 -11.92 6.84 2.75
CA GLY A 316 -11.78 5.44 2.36
C GLY A 316 -11.17 4.50 3.39
N ALA A 317 -10.67 5.00 4.53
CA ALA A 317 -10.16 4.16 5.63
C ALA A 317 -11.32 3.60 6.45
N HIS A 318 -12.14 2.78 5.81
CA HIS A 318 -13.39 2.23 6.31
C HIS A 318 -13.61 0.83 5.71
N GLY A 319 -14.19 -0.05 6.48
CA GLY A 319 -14.61 -1.39 6.05
C GLY A 319 -15.64 -1.95 7.01
N LEU A 320 -16.08 -3.17 6.76
CA LEU A 320 -17.07 -3.87 7.58
C LEU A 320 -16.57 -5.25 8.00
N PHE A 321 -16.84 -5.61 9.26
CA PHE A 321 -16.94 -6.99 9.69
C PHE A 321 -18.40 -7.42 9.58
N ARG A 322 -18.66 -8.44 8.78
CA ARG A 322 -19.97 -9.10 8.75
C ARG A 322 -19.95 -10.28 9.68
N VAL A 323 -20.67 -10.15 10.80
CA VAL A 323 -20.70 -11.14 11.86
C VAL A 323 -22.00 -11.93 11.78
N THR A 324 -21.85 -13.25 11.64
CA THR A 324 -22.97 -14.20 11.57
C THR A 324 -23.14 -14.95 12.89
N PRO A 325 -24.33 -15.52 13.15
CA PRO A 325 -24.55 -16.34 14.34
C PRO A 325 -23.59 -17.50 14.51
#